data_c576c54c236c6e1fb99fdf8f32ec46fa
#
_entry.id   c576c54c236c6e1fb99fdf8f32ec46fa
#
_cell.length_a   1.000
_cell.length_b   1.000
_cell.length_c   1.000
_cell.angle_alpha   90.00
_cell.angle_beta   90.00
_cell.angle_gamma   90.00
#
_symmetry.space_group_name_H-M   'P 1'
#
loop_
_entity.id
_entity.type
_entity.pdbx_description
1 polymer ?
#
loop_
_entity_poly.entity_id
_entity_poly.type
_entity_poly.pdbx_seq_one_letter_code
_entity_poly.pdbx_strand_id
1 'polypeptide(L)'
;MSTALTTLTAKLAKQFDMGDGSDLVNTLKATCFKSGTQVTDAQMTALLIVANQYGLNPFTREIYAFPDKGGIVPVVGLDGWSRIINNHDQFDGMDFAQDDESCTCTIYRKDRSHPVKVTEWMSECRRSTGPWQSHPKRMLRHKAMIQCARLAFGFSGIFEQDEAERIIEADAPKRIDPATGEVTTILFDVIAALDAVEACADSESLATVWKAEGAKA
;
A
#
# COMPACT_ATOMS: atom_id res chain seq x y z
N MET A 1 -18.22 -0.97 -17.65
CA MET A 1 -16.81 -1.41 -17.55
C MET A 1 -16.05 -1.01 -18.79
N SER A 2 -14.83 -0.52 -18.66
CA SER A 2 -14.01 -0.19 -19.82
C SER A 2 -13.48 -1.47 -20.47
N THR A 3 -13.31 -1.49 -21.79
CA THR A 3 -12.73 -2.63 -22.53
C THR A 3 -11.33 -3.02 -21.99
N ALA A 4 -10.55 -2.02 -21.58
CA ALA A 4 -9.23 -2.23 -20.99
C ALA A 4 -9.29 -3.01 -19.66
N LEU A 5 -10.23 -2.65 -18.77
CA LEU A 5 -10.43 -3.33 -17.50
C LEU A 5 -10.79 -4.80 -17.71
N THR A 6 -11.72 -5.10 -18.61
CA THR A 6 -12.13 -6.48 -18.94
C THR A 6 -10.96 -7.29 -19.48
N THR A 7 -10.18 -6.71 -20.40
CA THR A 7 -9.02 -7.40 -21.00
C THR A 7 -7.94 -7.69 -19.96
N LEU A 8 -7.62 -6.73 -19.09
CA LEU A 8 -6.61 -6.91 -18.03
C LEU A 8 -7.05 -7.94 -16.99
N THR A 9 -8.34 -7.91 -16.59
CA THR A 9 -8.91 -8.90 -15.67
C THR A 9 -8.85 -10.32 -16.26
N ALA A 10 -9.24 -10.49 -17.53
CA ALA A 10 -9.18 -11.79 -18.21
C ALA A 10 -7.73 -12.30 -18.32
N LYS A 11 -6.76 -11.40 -18.59
CA LYS A 11 -5.35 -11.77 -18.63
C LYS A 11 -4.84 -12.26 -17.28
N LEU A 12 -5.18 -11.57 -16.20
CA LEU A 12 -4.82 -11.97 -14.84
C LEU A 12 -5.52 -13.29 -14.44
N ALA A 13 -6.82 -13.43 -14.74
CA ALA A 13 -7.54 -14.65 -14.48
C ALA A 13 -6.87 -15.85 -15.15
N LYS A 14 -6.47 -15.71 -16.42
CA LYS A 14 -5.72 -16.74 -17.15
C LYS A 14 -4.34 -17.01 -16.54
N GLN A 15 -3.63 -15.98 -16.11
CA GLN A 15 -2.30 -16.12 -15.50
C GLN A 15 -2.34 -16.89 -14.18
N PHE A 16 -3.43 -16.77 -13.43
CA PHE A 16 -3.60 -17.41 -12.12
C PHE A 16 -4.62 -18.56 -12.12
N ASP A 17 -5.01 -19.04 -13.29
CA ASP A 17 -5.95 -20.18 -13.50
C ASP A 17 -7.31 -19.97 -12.77
N MET A 18 -7.90 -18.76 -12.92
CA MET A 18 -9.11 -18.34 -12.21
C MET A 18 -10.37 -18.30 -13.10
N GLY A 19 -10.45 -19.11 -14.14
CA GLY A 19 -11.61 -19.16 -15.04
C GLY A 19 -11.69 -17.98 -16.02
N ASP A 20 -12.91 -17.59 -16.45
CA ASP A 20 -13.11 -16.56 -17.48
C ASP A 20 -13.01 -15.11 -16.98
N GLY A 21 -12.98 -14.91 -15.68
CA GLY A 21 -12.78 -13.60 -15.06
C GLY A 21 -13.99 -12.66 -15.05
N SER A 22 -15.17 -13.09 -15.52
CA SER A 22 -16.34 -12.22 -15.68
C SER A 22 -16.82 -11.57 -14.37
N ASP A 23 -16.78 -12.29 -13.25
CA ASP A 23 -17.23 -11.82 -11.93
C ASP A 23 -16.09 -11.29 -11.04
N LEU A 24 -14.85 -11.36 -11.54
CA LEU A 24 -13.68 -11.05 -10.72
C LEU A 24 -13.50 -9.56 -10.44
N VAL A 25 -14.04 -8.66 -11.27
CA VAL A 25 -13.86 -7.20 -11.09
C VAL A 25 -14.45 -6.73 -9.76
N ASN A 26 -15.63 -7.18 -9.40
CA ASN A 26 -16.29 -6.81 -8.14
C ASN A 26 -15.53 -7.39 -6.93
N THR A 27 -15.10 -8.64 -7.04
CA THR A 27 -14.26 -9.28 -6.02
C THR A 27 -12.93 -8.52 -5.82
N LEU A 28 -12.27 -8.14 -6.92
CA LEU A 28 -11.04 -7.34 -6.87
C LEU A 28 -11.26 -5.97 -6.23
N LYS A 29 -12.35 -5.28 -6.57
CA LYS A 29 -12.68 -4.00 -5.95
C LYS A 29 -12.86 -4.13 -4.44
N ALA A 30 -13.48 -5.20 -3.98
CA ALA A 30 -13.70 -5.47 -2.56
C ALA A 30 -12.43 -5.89 -1.80
N THR A 31 -11.50 -6.60 -2.47
CA THR A 31 -10.32 -7.19 -1.82
C THR A 31 -9.06 -6.34 -1.91
N CYS A 32 -8.91 -5.59 -3.01
CA CYS A 32 -7.68 -4.84 -3.31
C CYS A 32 -7.70 -3.39 -2.81
N PHE A 33 -8.81 -2.92 -2.29
CA PHE A 33 -8.94 -1.58 -1.73
C PHE A 33 -9.49 -1.63 -0.31
N LYS A 34 -9.20 -0.60 0.47
CA LYS A 34 -9.70 -0.53 1.86
C LYS A 34 -11.24 -0.49 1.84
N SER A 35 -11.87 -1.24 2.74
CA SER A 35 -13.34 -1.31 2.87
C SER A 35 -13.98 0.08 2.95
N GLY A 36 -15.14 0.25 2.30
CA GLY A 36 -15.90 1.50 2.30
C GLY A 36 -15.48 2.53 1.23
N THR A 37 -14.43 2.30 0.47
CA THR A 37 -14.00 3.22 -0.57
C THR A 37 -14.68 2.88 -1.91
N GLN A 38 -15.34 3.87 -2.53
CA GLN A 38 -15.84 3.72 -3.91
C GLN A 38 -14.67 3.77 -4.88
N VAL A 39 -14.42 2.65 -5.55
CA VAL A 39 -13.32 2.50 -6.50
C VAL A 39 -13.82 2.67 -7.92
N THR A 40 -13.25 3.61 -8.66
CA THR A 40 -13.56 3.83 -10.07
C THR A 40 -12.94 2.74 -10.95
N ASP A 41 -13.52 2.54 -12.15
CA ASP A 41 -12.94 1.64 -13.16
C ASP A 41 -11.52 2.08 -13.57
N ALA A 42 -11.24 3.38 -13.58
CA ALA A 42 -9.92 3.93 -13.87
C ALA A 42 -8.88 3.53 -12.81
N GLN A 43 -9.22 3.65 -11.52
CA GLN A 43 -8.35 3.24 -10.41
C GLN A 43 -8.10 1.73 -10.42
N MET A 44 -9.14 0.93 -10.67
CA MET A 44 -8.97 -0.51 -10.81
C MET A 44 -8.09 -0.86 -12.01
N THR A 45 -8.29 -0.21 -13.16
CA THR A 45 -7.46 -0.41 -14.34
C THR A 45 -5.99 -0.08 -14.07
N ALA A 46 -5.72 1.02 -13.37
CA ALA A 46 -4.35 1.41 -12.98
C ALA A 46 -3.70 0.34 -12.10
N LEU A 47 -4.41 -0.19 -11.09
CA LEU A 47 -3.90 -1.29 -10.25
C LEU A 47 -3.58 -2.53 -11.07
N LEU A 48 -4.47 -2.93 -11.99
CA LEU A 48 -4.27 -4.12 -12.81
C LEU A 48 -3.12 -3.97 -13.81
N ILE A 49 -2.85 -2.75 -14.30
CA ILE A 49 -1.67 -2.46 -15.11
C ILE A 49 -0.40 -2.77 -14.32
N VAL A 50 -0.29 -2.25 -13.10
CA VAL A 50 0.87 -2.48 -12.23
C VAL A 50 1.00 -3.96 -11.84
N ALA A 51 -0.13 -4.60 -11.47
CA ALA A 51 -0.15 -6.03 -11.17
C ALA A 51 0.36 -6.89 -12.34
N ASN A 52 -0.10 -6.59 -13.56
CA ASN A 52 0.40 -7.27 -14.76
C ASN A 52 1.88 -7.01 -15.05
N GLN A 53 2.34 -5.77 -14.86
CA GLN A 53 3.74 -5.42 -15.08
C GLN A 53 4.70 -6.24 -14.23
N TYR A 54 4.35 -6.46 -12.97
CA TYR A 54 5.19 -7.17 -12.00
C TYR A 54 4.80 -8.64 -11.79
N GLY A 55 3.77 -9.14 -12.46
CA GLY A 55 3.29 -10.51 -12.28
C GLY A 55 2.71 -10.80 -10.89
N LEU A 56 2.16 -9.77 -10.25
CA LEU A 56 1.63 -9.84 -8.88
C LEU A 56 0.16 -10.26 -8.86
N ASN A 57 -0.21 -11.06 -7.86
CA ASN A 57 -1.57 -11.54 -7.69
C ASN A 57 -2.38 -10.62 -6.74
N PRO A 58 -3.35 -9.86 -7.26
CA PRO A 58 -4.18 -9.01 -6.43
C PRO A 58 -5.19 -9.79 -5.57
N PHE A 59 -5.56 -11.02 -5.96
CA PHE A 59 -6.49 -11.86 -5.20
C PHE A 59 -5.90 -12.39 -3.90
N THR A 60 -4.59 -12.63 -3.86
CA THR A 60 -3.85 -13.02 -2.65
C THR A 60 -3.29 -11.83 -1.88
N ARG A 61 -3.64 -10.59 -2.30
CA ARG A 61 -3.11 -9.35 -1.73
C ARG A 61 -1.58 -9.21 -1.83
N GLU A 62 -0.95 -9.86 -2.80
CA GLU A 62 0.44 -9.55 -3.14
C GLU A 62 0.59 -8.10 -3.58
N ILE A 63 -0.46 -7.56 -4.23
CA ILE A 63 -0.61 -6.14 -4.53
C ILE A 63 -2.03 -5.67 -4.18
N TYR A 64 -2.13 -4.46 -3.65
CA TYR A 64 -3.38 -3.75 -3.39
C TYR A 64 -3.12 -2.24 -3.54
N ALA A 65 -4.11 -1.39 -3.34
CA ALA A 65 -3.90 0.04 -3.48
C ALA A 65 -4.69 0.85 -2.46
N PHE A 66 -4.15 2.02 -2.13
CA PHE A 66 -4.91 3.11 -1.53
C PHE A 66 -5.36 4.07 -2.64
N PRO A 67 -6.64 4.50 -2.66
CA PRO A 67 -7.09 5.58 -3.52
C PRO A 67 -6.40 6.91 -3.13
N ASP A 68 -6.01 7.67 -4.13
CA ASP A 68 -5.38 8.99 -3.92
C ASP A 68 -5.81 9.97 -5.01
N LYS A 69 -6.45 11.09 -4.64
CA LYS A 69 -6.82 12.25 -5.49
C LYS A 69 -7.21 11.92 -6.95
N GLY A 70 -7.99 10.84 -7.14
CA GLY A 70 -8.38 10.34 -8.47
C GLY A 70 -7.42 9.33 -9.10
N GLY A 71 -6.26 9.10 -8.49
CA GLY A 71 -5.29 8.05 -8.80
C GLY A 71 -5.28 6.92 -7.77
N ILE A 72 -4.15 6.24 -7.69
CA ILE A 72 -3.88 5.19 -6.70
C ILE A 72 -2.44 5.26 -6.21
N VAL A 73 -2.21 4.80 -4.99
CA VAL A 73 -0.88 4.44 -4.46
C VAL A 73 -0.81 2.91 -4.41
N PRO A 74 -0.13 2.24 -5.35
CA PRO A 74 -0.02 0.79 -5.35
C PRO A 74 0.89 0.30 -4.22
N VAL A 75 0.41 -0.66 -3.44
CA VAL A 75 1.13 -1.25 -2.31
C VAL A 75 1.42 -2.71 -2.61
N VAL A 76 2.66 -3.10 -2.47
CA VAL A 76 3.08 -4.49 -2.59
C VAL A 76 3.34 -5.06 -1.20
N GLY A 77 2.64 -6.15 -0.89
CA GLY A 77 2.87 -6.90 0.34
C GLY A 77 4.21 -7.62 0.35
N LEU A 78 4.63 -8.11 1.51
CA LEU A 78 5.89 -8.84 1.66
C LEU A 78 6.01 -10.04 0.69
N ASP A 79 4.92 -10.79 0.54
CA ASP A 79 4.89 -11.96 -0.36
C ASP A 79 5.03 -11.54 -1.82
N GLY A 80 4.43 -10.39 -2.19
CA GLY A 80 4.62 -9.79 -3.51
C GLY A 80 6.06 -9.35 -3.75
N TRP A 81 6.69 -8.67 -2.80
CA TRP A 81 8.11 -8.31 -2.88
C TRP A 81 9.00 -9.55 -3.00
N SER A 82 8.75 -10.56 -2.18
CA SER A 82 9.47 -11.84 -2.26
C SER A 82 9.32 -12.48 -3.64
N ARG A 83 8.11 -12.50 -4.20
CA ARG A 83 7.84 -13.05 -5.53
C ARG A 83 8.63 -12.33 -6.62
N ILE A 84 8.54 -10.99 -6.70
CA ILE A 84 9.21 -10.25 -7.79
C ILE A 84 10.74 -10.29 -7.68
N ILE A 85 11.27 -10.33 -6.47
CA ILE A 85 12.71 -10.49 -6.24
C ILE A 85 13.19 -11.86 -6.71
N ASN A 86 12.53 -12.95 -6.22
CA ASN A 86 12.97 -14.32 -6.54
C ASN A 86 12.74 -14.70 -8.01
N ASN A 87 11.75 -14.10 -8.67
CA ASN A 87 11.47 -14.35 -10.08
C ASN A 87 12.30 -13.48 -11.04
N HIS A 88 13.11 -12.56 -10.52
CA HIS A 88 13.95 -11.72 -11.37
C HIS A 88 15.12 -12.53 -11.95
N ASP A 89 15.28 -12.55 -13.28
CA ASP A 89 16.27 -13.38 -13.99
C ASP A 89 17.70 -13.22 -13.47
N GLN A 90 18.04 -12.01 -13.04
CA GLN A 90 19.36 -11.65 -12.54
C GLN A 90 19.55 -11.84 -11.03
N PHE A 91 18.53 -12.31 -10.32
CA PHE A 91 18.67 -12.58 -8.90
C PHE A 91 19.56 -13.81 -8.65
N ASP A 92 20.60 -13.64 -7.83
CA ASP A 92 21.56 -14.70 -7.48
C ASP A 92 21.56 -15.03 -5.98
N GLY A 93 20.89 -14.21 -5.18
CA GLY A 93 20.76 -14.42 -3.76
C GLY A 93 20.77 -13.11 -2.96
N MET A 94 20.49 -13.22 -1.68
CA MET A 94 20.57 -12.09 -0.74
C MET A 94 21.03 -12.55 0.63
N ASP A 95 21.75 -11.65 1.33
CA ASP A 95 22.19 -11.81 2.70
C ASP A 95 21.73 -10.65 3.57
N PHE A 96 21.62 -10.90 4.86
CA PHE A 96 21.31 -9.88 5.85
C PHE A 96 22.35 -9.87 6.98
N ALA A 97 22.84 -8.67 7.30
CA ALA A 97 23.56 -8.40 8.55
C ALA A 97 22.69 -7.48 9.39
N GLN A 98 22.30 -7.91 10.58
CA GLN A 98 21.34 -7.19 11.41
C GLN A 98 21.74 -7.21 12.88
N ASP A 99 21.59 -6.05 13.54
CA ASP A 99 21.70 -5.86 14.99
C ASP A 99 20.43 -5.19 15.57
N ASP A 100 20.55 -4.52 16.72
CA ASP A 100 19.42 -3.83 17.34
C ASP A 100 19.10 -2.47 16.69
N GLU A 101 20.06 -1.86 16.02
CA GLU A 101 19.99 -0.49 15.49
C GLU A 101 19.85 -0.45 13.97
N SER A 102 20.37 -1.45 13.27
CA SER A 102 20.43 -1.45 11.81
C SER A 102 20.18 -2.81 11.18
N CYS A 103 19.85 -2.80 9.89
CA CYS A 103 19.79 -3.97 9.05
C CYS A 103 20.38 -3.64 7.68
N THR A 104 21.42 -4.36 7.29
CA THR A 104 22.01 -4.28 5.95
C THR A 104 21.54 -5.46 5.13
N CYS A 105 20.88 -5.18 4.01
CA CYS A 105 20.59 -6.17 2.98
C CYS A 105 21.65 -6.09 1.88
N THR A 106 22.13 -7.24 1.45
CA THR A 106 23.06 -7.38 0.33
C THR A 106 22.40 -8.25 -0.74
N ILE A 107 22.17 -7.72 -1.94
CA ILE A 107 21.64 -8.49 -3.08
C ILE A 107 22.74 -8.74 -4.10
N TYR A 108 22.90 -10.00 -4.46
CA TYR A 108 23.80 -10.48 -5.51
C TYR A 108 23.03 -10.64 -6.82
N ARG A 109 23.70 -10.27 -7.92
CA ARG A 109 23.13 -10.38 -9.26
C ARG A 109 24.07 -11.21 -10.16
N LYS A 110 23.49 -12.06 -11.01
CA LYS A 110 24.22 -12.90 -11.96
C LYS A 110 25.02 -12.11 -13.00
N ASP A 111 24.55 -10.89 -13.34
CA ASP A 111 25.15 -10.04 -14.38
C ASP A 111 26.20 -9.06 -13.86
N ARG A 112 26.53 -9.08 -12.55
CA ARG A 112 27.45 -8.13 -11.91
C ARG A 112 28.34 -8.81 -10.89
N SER A 113 29.60 -8.36 -10.82
CA SER A 113 30.57 -8.83 -9.82
C SER A 113 30.41 -8.15 -8.46
N HIS A 114 29.80 -6.96 -8.40
CA HIS A 114 29.64 -6.22 -7.17
C HIS A 114 28.17 -6.27 -6.72
N PRO A 115 27.90 -6.68 -5.47
CA PRO A 115 26.54 -6.69 -4.93
C PRO A 115 26.03 -5.27 -4.65
N VAL A 116 24.72 -5.13 -4.65
CA VAL A 116 24.04 -3.93 -4.14
C VAL A 116 23.84 -4.09 -2.63
N LYS A 117 24.20 -3.07 -1.85
CA LYS A 117 24.03 -3.07 -0.38
C LYS A 117 23.23 -1.86 0.04
N VAL A 118 22.27 -2.07 0.93
CA VAL A 118 21.48 -1.01 1.57
C VAL A 118 21.40 -1.28 3.05
N THR A 119 21.65 -0.25 3.84
CA THR A 119 21.47 -0.29 5.30
C THR A 119 20.32 0.61 5.68
N GLU A 120 19.40 0.07 6.44
CA GLU A 120 18.28 0.80 7.05
C GLU A 120 18.47 0.88 8.56
N TRP A 121 18.08 2.02 9.14
CA TRP A 121 18.27 2.32 10.55
C TRP A 121 16.96 2.30 11.31
N MET A 122 16.96 1.68 12.50
CA MET A 122 15.78 1.59 13.35
C MET A 122 15.22 2.98 13.71
N SER A 123 16.11 3.93 13.97
CA SER A 123 15.76 5.32 14.31
C SER A 123 14.97 6.06 13.22
N GLU A 124 15.20 5.69 11.94
CA GLU A 124 14.56 6.33 10.79
C GLU A 124 13.29 5.60 10.35
N CYS A 125 13.28 4.26 10.53
CA CYS A 125 12.23 3.41 9.99
C CYS A 125 11.07 3.18 10.94
N ARG A 126 11.34 3.17 12.27
CA ARG A 126 10.37 2.75 13.28
C ARG A 126 9.09 3.59 13.24
N ARG A 127 7.94 2.90 13.34
CA ARG A 127 6.60 3.50 13.48
C ARG A 127 5.91 3.00 14.75
N SER A 128 4.82 3.68 15.13
CA SER A 128 3.99 3.31 16.29
C SER A 128 2.98 2.20 15.99
N THR A 129 2.96 1.64 14.78
CA THR A 129 2.02 0.59 14.37
C THR A 129 2.31 -0.77 15.04
N GLY A 130 1.29 -1.62 15.16
CA GLY A 130 1.39 -2.92 15.84
C GLY A 130 2.55 -3.81 15.41
N PRO A 131 2.81 -4.02 14.09
CA PRO A 131 3.95 -4.81 13.62
C PRO A 131 5.31 -4.25 14.08
N TRP A 132 5.49 -2.93 14.08
CA TRP A 132 6.71 -2.28 14.57
C TRP A 132 6.86 -2.36 16.09
N GLN A 133 5.76 -2.45 16.83
CA GLN A 133 5.80 -2.64 18.29
C GLN A 133 6.16 -4.09 18.65
N SER A 134 5.55 -5.05 17.97
CA SER A 134 5.70 -6.47 18.27
C SER A 134 6.98 -7.10 17.69
N HIS A 135 7.39 -6.70 16.48
CA HIS A 135 8.50 -7.33 15.74
C HIS A 135 9.38 -6.29 15.01
N PRO A 136 9.97 -5.30 15.71
CA PRO A 136 10.70 -4.19 15.07
C PRO A 136 11.86 -4.65 14.19
N LYS A 137 12.64 -5.63 14.64
CA LYS A 137 13.77 -6.18 13.86
C LYS A 137 13.31 -6.85 12.56
N ARG A 138 12.17 -7.55 12.57
CA ARG A 138 11.58 -8.13 11.35
C ARG A 138 11.17 -7.04 10.38
N MET A 139 10.50 -6.00 10.87
CA MET A 139 10.08 -4.87 10.04
C MET A 139 11.27 -4.14 9.42
N LEU A 140 12.34 -3.91 10.19
CA LEU A 140 13.56 -3.28 9.67
C LEU A 140 14.22 -4.12 8.56
N ARG A 141 14.24 -5.45 8.71
CA ARG A 141 14.76 -6.35 7.67
C ARG A 141 13.93 -6.28 6.39
N HIS A 142 12.60 -6.20 6.50
CA HIS A 142 11.73 -6.02 5.33
C HIS A 142 12.03 -4.69 4.62
N LYS A 143 12.24 -3.60 5.37
CA LYS A 143 12.66 -2.31 4.82
C LYS A 143 13.97 -2.43 4.04
N ALA A 144 15.00 -2.96 4.65
CA ALA A 144 16.31 -3.12 4.02
C ALA A 144 16.23 -3.97 2.74
N MET A 145 15.45 -5.07 2.76
CA MET A 145 15.22 -5.92 1.59
C MET A 145 14.56 -5.14 0.44
N ILE A 146 13.49 -4.42 0.72
CA ILE A 146 12.71 -3.70 -0.29
C ILE A 146 13.55 -2.58 -0.92
N GLN A 147 14.22 -1.77 -0.12
CA GLN A 147 15.07 -0.68 -0.62
C GLN A 147 16.26 -1.22 -1.42
N CYS A 148 16.87 -2.30 -0.96
CA CYS A 148 17.94 -2.96 -1.69
C CYS A 148 17.46 -3.51 -3.04
N ALA A 149 16.28 -4.14 -3.09
CA ALA A 149 15.70 -4.68 -4.32
C ALA A 149 15.36 -3.58 -5.34
N ARG A 150 14.85 -2.43 -4.88
CA ARG A 150 14.60 -1.27 -5.74
C ARG A 150 15.87 -0.81 -6.45
N LEU A 151 16.97 -0.69 -5.71
CA LEU A 151 18.26 -0.29 -6.30
C LEU A 151 18.87 -1.39 -7.16
N ALA A 152 18.72 -2.66 -6.73
CA ALA A 152 19.27 -3.78 -7.47
C ALA A 152 18.59 -4.02 -8.82
N PHE A 153 17.26 -3.89 -8.89
CA PHE A 153 16.46 -4.32 -10.04
C PHE A 153 15.69 -3.19 -10.72
N GLY A 154 15.71 -1.96 -10.17
CA GLY A 154 15.01 -0.82 -10.74
C GLY A 154 13.49 -0.86 -10.56
N PHE A 155 12.98 -1.54 -9.53
CA PHE A 155 11.55 -1.55 -9.23
C PHE A 155 11.06 -0.15 -8.89
N SER A 156 10.02 0.30 -9.59
CA SER A 156 9.47 1.66 -9.47
C SER A 156 7.95 1.68 -9.52
N GLY A 157 7.32 2.73 -8.97
CA GLY A 157 5.87 2.89 -8.99
C GLY A 157 5.10 1.92 -8.10
N ILE A 158 5.78 1.20 -7.23
CA ILE A 158 5.22 0.30 -6.21
C ILE A 158 5.85 0.63 -4.86
N PHE A 159 5.04 0.57 -3.81
CA PHE A 159 5.41 0.99 -2.47
C PHE A 159 5.20 -0.15 -1.48
N GLU A 160 5.86 -0.10 -0.35
CA GLU A 160 5.48 -0.89 0.81
C GLU A 160 4.41 -0.16 1.63
N GLN A 161 3.76 -0.86 2.56
CA GLN A 161 2.64 -0.32 3.30
C GLN A 161 2.97 0.95 4.08
N ASP A 162 4.06 0.96 4.86
CA ASP A 162 4.44 2.13 5.67
C ASP A 162 4.75 3.37 4.81
N GLU A 163 5.34 3.16 3.63
CA GLU A 163 5.66 4.22 2.69
C GLU A 163 4.41 4.79 2.04
N ALA A 164 3.48 3.92 1.63
CA ALA A 164 2.19 4.32 1.08
C ALA A 164 1.34 5.07 2.10
N GLU A 165 1.31 4.62 3.35
CA GLU A 165 0.64 5.32 4.44
C GLU A 165 1.23 6.71 4.67
N ARG A 166 2.55 6.87 4.65
CA ARG A 166 3.20 8.18 4.75
C ARG A 166 2.84 9.12 3.59
N ILE A 167 2.72 8.60 2.36
CA ILE A 167 2.31 9.40 1.21
C ILE A 167 0.90 9.95 1.44
N ILE A 168 -0.03 9.10 1.87
CA ILE A 168 -1.42 9.49 2.14
C ILE A 168 -1.50 10.45 3.33
N GLU A 169 -0.78 10.19 4.42
CA GLU A 169 -0.71 11.06 5.59
C GLU A 169 -0.15 12.46 5.24
N ALA A 170 0.86 12.52 4.35
CA ALA A 170 1.44 13.79 3.91
C ALA A 170 0.45 14.63 3.08
N ASP A 171 -0.43 13.96 2.35
CA ASP A 171 -1.45 14.58 1.49
C ASP A 171 -2.78 14.86 2.23
N ALA A 172 -2.94 14.35 3.46
CA ALA A 172 -4.12 14.62 4.27
C ALA A 172 -4.26 16.12 4.57
N PRO A 173 -5.49 16.66 4.61
CA PRO A 173 -5.72 18.06 4.96
C PRO A 173 -5.15 18.37 6.35
N LYS A 174 -4.45 19.49 6.46
CA LYS A 174 -3.84 19.94 7.71
C LYS A 174 -4.64 21.13 8.26
N ARG A 175 -5.01 21.06 9.52
CA ARG A 175 -5.58 22.20 10.25
C ARG A 175 -4.48 22.92 11.00
N ILE A 176 -4.39 24.22 10.79
CA ILE A 176 -3.48 25.09 11.56
C ILE A 176 -4.34 25.78 12.63
N ASP A 177 -3.99 25.59 13.88
CA ASP A 177 -4.60 26.35 14.96
C ASP A 177 -4.13 27.82 14.86
N PRO A 178 -5.04 28.78 14.63
CA PRO A 178 -4.65 30.16 14.43
C PRO A 178 -4.09 30.83 15.70
N ALA A 179 -4.31 30.25 16.88
CA ALA A 179 -3.87 30.81 18.16
C ALA A 179 -2.47 30.27 18.55
N THR A 180 -2.17 29.01 18.25
CA THR A 180 -0.92 28.34 18.65
C THR A 180 0.05 28.10 17.49
N GLY A 181 -0.45 28.17 16.24
CA GLY A 181 0.30 27.79 15.05
C GLY A 181 0.53 26.27 14.94
N GLU A 182 -0.09 25.48 15.79
CA GLU A 182 0.04 24.04 15.78
C GLU A 182 -0.63 23.43 14.53
N VAL A 183 0.10 22.54 13.85
CA VAL A 183 -0.37 21.88 12.63
C VAL A 183 -0.86 20.47 12.99
N THR A 184 -2.17 20.26 12.93
CA THR A 184 -2.81 18.96 13.17
C THR A 184 -3.25 18.35 11.84
N THR A 185 -2.83 17.12 11.54
CA THR A 185 -3.33 16.37 10.38
C THR A 185 -4.75 15.91 10.67
N ILE A 186 -5.70 16.29 9.80
CA ILE A 186 -7.09 15.85 9.91
C ILE A 186 -7.18 14.47 9.27
N LEU A 187 -7.16 13.42 10.10
CA LEU A 187 -7.55 12.08 9.68
C LEU A 187 -9.06 11.95 9.91
N PHE A 188 -9.83 11.92 8.82
CA PHE A 188 -11.27 11.69 8.92
C PHE A 188 -11.52 10.24 9.30
N ASP A 189 -11.95 10.01 10.52
CA ASP A 189 -12.35 8.68 11.00
C ASP A 189 -13.76 8.36 10.51
N VAL A 190 -13.84 7.70 9.35
CA VAL A 190 -15.11 7.29 8.73
C VAL A 190 -15.91 6.35 9.64
N ILE A 191 -15.25 5.52 10.43
CA ILE A 191 -15.92 4.56 11.32
C ILE A 191 -16.58 5.32 12.46
N ALA A 192 -15.84 6.21 13.14
CA ALA A 192 -16.39 7.02 14.21
C ALA A 192 -17.52 7.96 13.70
N ALA A 193 -17.40 8.46 12.47
CA ALA A 193 -18.45 9.27 11.86
C ALA A 193 -19.70 8.45 11.52
N LEU A 194 -19.56 7.23 11.02
CA LEU A 194 -20.69 6.32 10.77
C LEU A 194 -21.38 5.91 12.08
N ASP A 195 -20.62 5.51 13.10
CA ASP A 195 -21.15 5.17 14.42
C ASP A 195 -21.94 6.34 15.02
N ALA A 196 -21.44 7.56 14.86
CA ALA A 196 -22.13 8.78 15.31
C ALA A 196 -23.44 9.04 14.54
N VAL A 197 -23.47 8.75 13.24
CA VAL A 197 -24.66 8.88 12.40
C VAL A 197 -25.68 7.77 12.73
N GLU A 198 -25.25 6.53 12.93
CA GLU A 198 -26.11 5.40 13.30
C GLU A 198 -26.73 5.57 14.71
N ALA A 199 -26.05 6.28 15.60
CA ALA A 199 -26.55 6.61 16.95
C ALA A 199 -27.63 7.72 16.97
N CYS A 200 -27.88 8.40 15.85
CA CYS A 200 -28.88 9.46 15.77
C CYS A 200 -30.30 8.90 15.76
N ALA A 201 -31.12 9.35 16.72
CA ALA A 201 -32.50 8.88 16.87
C ALA A 201 -33.50 9.66 15.98
N ASP A 202 -33.13 10.85 15.50
CA ASP A 202 -34.00 11.73 14.71
C ASP A 202 -33.22 12.62 13.74
N SER A 203 -33.95 13.34 12.86
CA SER A 203 -33.37 14.18 11.82
C SER A 203 -32.63 15.43 12.36
N GLU A 204 -32.95 15.90 13.58
CA GLU A 204 -32.31 17.06 14.18
C GLU A 204 -30.95 16.69 14.78
N SER A 205 -30.87 15.56 15.47
CA SER A 205 -29.59 14.98 15.92
C SER A 205 -28.67 14.62 14.75
N LEU A 206 -29.22 14.05 13.65
CA LEU A 206 -28.49 13.79 12.44
C LEU A 206 -27.89 15.05 11.79
N ALA A 207 -28.68 16.13 11.72
CA ALA A 207 -28.22 17.41 11.18
C ALA A 207 -27.10 18.04 12.03
N THR A 208 -27.13 17.81 13.34
CA THR A 208 -26.11 18.29 14.28
C THR A 208 -24.82 17.51 14.11
N VAL A 209 -24.88 16.19 14.03
CA VAL A 209 -23.71 15.31 13.77
C VAL A 209 -23.12 15.62 12.39
N TRP A 210 -23.96 15.77 11.36
CA TRP A 210 -23.51 16.11 10.01
C TRP A 210 -22.73 17.42 9.95
N LYS A 211 -23.20 18.46 10.66
CA LYS A 211 -22.50 19.75 10.76
C LYS A 211 -21.16 19.61 11.51
N ALA A 212 -21.15 18.83 12.60
CA ALA A 212 -19.96 18.63 13.40
C ALA A 212 -18.88 17.81 12.65
N GLU A 213 -19.28 16.74 11.97
CA GLU A 213 -18.36 15.91 11.19
C GLU A 213 -17.95 16.56 9.87
N GLY A 214 -18.87 17.28 9.20
CA GLY A 214 -18.55 18.06 8.00
C GLY A 214 -17.62 19.26 8.25
N ALA A 215 -17.52 19.72 9.49
CA ALA A 215 -16.56 20.75 9.89
C ALA A 215 -15.15 20.15 10.17
N LYS A 216 -15.04 18.82 10.28
CA LYS A 216 -13.78 18.10 10.48
C LYS A 216 -13.17 17.60 9.15
N ALA A 217 -13.97 17.56 8.05
CA ALA A 217 -13.57 17.18 6.70
C ALA A 217 -13.18 18.42 5.88
#